data_72cd997b9946eac3a496cc88a4116b6d
#
_entry.id   72cd997b9946eac3a496cc88a4116b6d
#
_cell.length_a   1.000
_cell.length_b   1.000
_cell.length_c   1.000
_cell.angle_alpha   90.00
_cell.angle_beta   90.00
_cell.angle_gamma   90.00
#
_symmetry.space_group_name_H-M   'P 1'
#
loop_
_entity.id
_entity.type
_entity.pdbx_description
1 polymer ?
#
loop_
_entity_poly.entity_id
_entity_poly.type
_entity_poly.pdbx_seq_one_letter_code
_entity_poly.pdbx_strand_id
1 'polypeptide(L)'
;MNGEERPWGKYEILLDSDYCKVKRITVNPKQRLSYQYHHRREENWTIVIGEASITLDDELFVLRPGQSVKIARGTKHRVENTQDDHDLVFIEVQTGDYFGEDDIVRLSDDY
;
A
#
# COMPACT_ATOMS: atom_id res chain seq x y z
N MET A 1 -6.04 0.31 18.81
CA MET A 1 -5.44 0.70 17.53
C MET A 1 -6.48 0.58 16.43
N ASN A 2 -6.63 1.59 15.61
CA ASN A 2 -7.58 1.56 14.51
C ASN A 2 -7.01 0.79 13.33
N GLY A 3 -7.85 -0.02 12.71
CA GLY A 3 -7.46 -0.79 11.56
C GLY A 3 -8.64 -1.54 11.00
N GLU A 4 -8.41 -2.33 9.95
CA GLU A 4 -9.47 -3.03 9.27
C GLU A 4 -8.94 -4.31 8.61
N GLU A 5 -9.71 -5.41 8.75
CA GLU A 5 -9.49 -6.63 7.99
C GLU A 5 -10.02 -6.44 6.57
N ARG A 6 -9.25 -6.93 5.60
CA ARG A 6 -9.59 -6.85 4.17
C ARG A 6 -9.42 -8.24 3.55
N PRO A 7 -10.03 -8.49 2.36
CA PRO A 7 -9.86 -9.80 1.71
C PRO A 7 -8.41 -10.20 1.48
N TRP A 8 -7.52 -9.23 1.25
CA TRP A 8 -6.10 -9.47 0.97
C TRP A 8 -5.22 -9.48 2.21
N GLY A 9 -5.74 -9.16 3.38
CA GLY A 9 -4.97 -9.07 4.62
C GLY A 9 -5.57 -8.05 5.58
N LYS A 10 -4.76 -7.09 6.02
CA LYS A 10 -5.24 -6.05 6.94
C LYS A 10 -4.38 -4.81 6.88
N TYR A 11 -4.90 -3.72 7.41
CA TYR A 11 -4.09 -2.54 7.72
C TYR A 11 -4.39 -2.05 9.14
N GLU A 12 -3.42 -1.36 9.72
CA GLU A 12 -3.53 -0.76 11.04
C GLU A 12 -3.07 0.69 10.94
N ILE A 13 -3.85 1.60 11.50
CA ILE A 13 -3.50 3.04 11.51
C ILE A 13 -2.63 3.30 12.72
N LEU A 14 -1.36 3.66 12.48
CA LEU A 14 -0.38 3.91 13.52
C LEU A 14 -0.35 5.38 13.93
N LEU A 15 -0.64 6.28 13.01
CA LEU A 15 -0.70 7.72 13.25
C LEU A 15 -1.71 8.32 12.29
N ASP A 16 -2.57 9.18 12.81
CA ASP A 16 -3.58 9.90 12.03
C ASP A 16 -3.57 11.35 12.48
N SER A 17 -2.92 12.22 11.71
CA SER A 17 -2.79 13.63 12.03
C SER A 17 -3.24 14.49 10.87
N ASP A 18 -3.23 15.82 11.06
CA ASP A 18 -3.69 16.75 10.02
C ASP A 18 -2.76 16.79 8.81
N TYR A 19 -1.49 16.40 8.97
CA TYR A 19 -0.48 16.55 7.92
C TYR A 19 0.09 15.23 7.43
N CYS A 20 -0.21 14.11 8.09
CA CYS A 20 0.18 12.80 7.58
C CYS A 20 -0.67 11.69 8.21
N LYS A 21 -0.67 10.53 7.53
CA LYS A 21 -1.27 9.32 8.04
C LYS A 21 -0.29 8.18 7.83
N VAL A 22 -0.10 7.35 8.84
CA VAL A 22 0.84 6.23 8.79
C VAL A 22 0.09 4.93 9.05
N LYS A 23 0.31 3.95 8.18
CA LYS A 23 -0.30 2.62 8.29
C LYS A 23 0.76 1.54 8.28
N ARG A 24 0.49 0.45 8.99
CA ARG A 24 1.14 -0.84 8.77
C ARG A 24 0.20 -1.71 7.96
N ILE A 25 0.67 -2.19 6.82
CA ILE A 25 -0.13 -2.99 5.91
C ILE A 25 0.46 -4.39 5.86
N THR A 26 -0.40 -5.39 6.06
CA THR A 26 -0.03 -6.80 5.99
C THR A 26 -0.80 -7.43 4.84
N VAL A 27 -0.08 -8.01 3.88
CA VAL A 27 -0.67 -8.69 2.73
C VAL A 27 -0.44 -10.19 2.89
N ASN A 28 -1.51 -10.95 2.92
CA ASN A 28 -1.43 -12.41 3.07
C ASN A 28 -0.74 -13.05 1.86
N PRO A 29 -0.20 -14.28 2.02
CA PRO A 29 0.41 -14.98 0.89
C PRO A 29 -0.52 -15.06 -0.32
N LYS A 30 0.03 -14.80 -1.50
CA LYS A 30 -0.69 -14.90 -2.79
C LYS A 30 -1.83 -13.91 -2.96
N GLN A 31 -1.89 -12.86 -2.14
CA GLN A 31 -2.92 -11.82 -2.25
C GLN A 31 -2.32 -10.53 -2.80
N ARG A 32 -3.18 -9.66 -3.31
CA ARG A 32 -2.78 -8.35 -3.81
C ARG A 32 -3.87 -7.31 -3.58
N LEU A 33 -3.48 -6.06 -3.51
CA LEU A 33 -4.41 -4.94 -3.42
C LEU A 33 -4.92 -4.57 -4.81
N SER A 34 -5.91 -3.69 -4.86
CA SER A 34 -6.42 -3.18 -6.14
C SER A 34 -5.35 -2.36 -6.87
N TYR A 35 -5.47 -2.28 -8.19
CA TYR A 35 -4.71 -1.33 -8.99
C TYR A 35 -5.43 0.00 -8.94
N GLN A 36 -4.79 1.04 -8.39
CA GLN A 36 -5.48 2.24 -7.95
C GLN A 36 -4.58 3.47 -8.03
N TYR A 37 -5.20 4.66 -7.92
CA TYR A 37 -4.46 5.90 -7.73
C TYR A 37 -5.25 6.88 -6.87
N HIS A 38 -4.56 7.93 -6.38
CA HIS A 38 -5.12 8.95 -5.51
C HIS A 38 -4.82 10.34 -6.07
N HIS A 39 -5.75 11.30 -5.86
CA HIS A 39 -5.62 12.66 -6.37
C HIS A 39 -4.97 13.61 -5.37
N ARG A 40 -5.15 13.38 -4.07
CA ARG A 40 -4.86 14.38 -3.04
C ARG A 40 -3.76 13.96 -2.07
N ARG A 41 -3.20 12.76 -2.24
CA ARG A 41 -2.11 12.27 -1.39
C ARG A 41 -1.05 11.57 -2.21
N GLU A 42 0.16 11.58 -1.66
CA GLU A 42 1.25 10.73 -2.11
C GLU A 42 1.60 9.77 -0.99
N GLU A 43 2.32 8.70 -1.31
CA GLU A 43 2.64 7.66 -0.36
C GLU A 43 4.11 7.31 -0.46
N ASN A 44 4.69 6.96 0.69
CA ASN A 44 6.01 6.33 0.76
C ASN A 44 5.83 4.98 1.44
N TRP A 45 6.33 3.94 0.82
CA TRP A 45 6.28 2.58 1.35
C TRP A 45 7.69 2.11 1.68
N THR A 46 7.87 1.56 2.89
CA THR A 46 9.10 0.90 3.31
C THR A 46 8.78 -0.55 3.61
N ILE A 47 9.44 -1.48 2.92
CA ILE A 47 9.22 -2.91 3.12
C ILE A 47 9.90 -3.34 4.40
N VAL A 48 9.19 -4.08 5.25
CA VAL A 48 9.67 -4.54 6.55
C VAL A 48 9.88 -6.04 6.56
N ILE A 49 8.90 -6.80 6.08
CA ILE A 49 8.93 -8.27 6.05
C ILE A 49 8.47 -8.74 4.66
N GLY A 50 9.20 -9.67 4.07
CA GLY A 50 8.82 -10.32 2.83
C GLY A 50 9.25 -9.55 1.59
N GLU A 51 8.81 -10.03 0.42
CA GLU A 51 9.06 -9.40 -0.88
C GLU A 51 7.78 -8.78 -1.40
N ALA A 52 7.89 -7.55 -1.89
CA ALA A 52 6.77 -6.83 -2.49
C ALA A 52 6.96 -6.76 -4.01
N SER A 53 6.01 -7.28 -4.76
CA SER A 53 5.92 -7.05 -6.20
C SER A 53 5.06 -5.81 -6.40
N ILE A 54 5.66 -4.75 -6.93
CA ILE A 54 5.02 -3.45 -7.03
C ILE A 54 4.86 -3.07 -8.49
N THR A 55 3.66 -2.64 -8.85
CA THR A 55 3.36 -2.08 -10.17
C THR A 55 3.15 -0.58 -10.02
N LEU A 56 3.93 0.23 -10.76
CA LEU A 56 3.77 1.67 -10.84
C LEU A 56 3.63 2.07 -12.30
N ASP A 57 2.49 2.68 -12.66
CA ASP A 57 2.21 3.10 -14.05
C ASP A 57 2.57 2.01 -15.06
N ASP A 58 2.11 0.77 -14.78
CA ASP A 58 2.28 -0.43 -15.60
C ASP A 58 3.70 -1.02 -15.60
N GLU A 59 4.63 -0.47 -14.84
CA GLU A 59 5.97 -1.04 -14.67
C GLU A 59 6.05 -1.87 -13.39
N LEU A 60 6.59 -3.09 -13.50
CA LEU A 60 6.69 -4.04 -12.40
C LEU A 60 8.12 -4.12 -11.88
N PHE A 61 8.28 -4.09 -10.56
CA PHE A 61 9.57 -4.29 -9.90
C PHE A 61 9.36 -4.90 -8.51
N VAL A 62 10.45 -5.40 -7.92
CA VAL A 62 10.42 -6.09 -6.63
C VAL A 62 11.22 -5.30 -5.61
N LEU A 63 10.63 -5.09 -4.43
CA LEU A 63 11.32 -4.51 -3.27
C LEU A 63 11.44 -5.53 -2.17
N ARG A 64 12.55 -5.46 -1.43
CA ARG A 64 12.88 -6.32 -0.30
C ARG A 64 12.98 -5.52 0.99
N PRO A 65 13.05 -6.19 2.16
CA PRO A 65 13.12 -5.49 3.45
C PRO A 65 14.20 -4.40 3.48
N GLY A 66 13.81 -3.22 3.99
CA GLY A 66 14.66 -2.05 4.05
C GLY A 66 14.61 -1.16 2.82
N GLN A 67 14.02 -1.61 1.72
CA GLN A 67 13.87 -0.81 0.51
C GLN A 67 12.58 -0.02 0.54
N SER A 68 12.57 1.14 -0.10
CA SER A 68 11.44 2.07 -0.11
C SER A 68 11.12 2.53 -1.52
N VAL A 69 9.88 2.97 -1.69
CA VAL A 69 9.40 3.57 -2.94
C VAL A 69 8.49 4.74 -2.62
N LYS A 70 8.56 5.80 -3.44
CA LYS A 70 7.63 6.92 -3.37
C LYS A 70 6.61 6.80 -4.51
N ILE A 71 5.34 6.97 -4.15
CA ILE A 71 4.22 6.94 -5.08
C ILE A 71 3.62 8.34 -5.14
N ALA A 72 3.85 9.04 -6.24
CA ALA A 72 3.36 10.40 -6.41
C ALA A 72 1.84 10.42 -6.64
N ARG A 73 1.23 11.56 -6.43
CA ARG A 73 -0.21 11.74 -6.72
C ARG A 73 -0.49 11.38 -8.17
N GLY A 74 -1.58 10.68 -8.40
CA GLY A 74 -2.00 10.27 -9.73
C GLY A 74 -1.27 9.07 -10.31
N THR A 75 -0.25 8.56 -9.64
CA THR A 75 0.48 7.38 -10.10
C THR A 75 -0.34 6.13 -9.84
N LYS A 76 -0.63 5.36 -10.88
CA LYS A 76 -1.30 4.08 -10.74
C LYS A 76 -0.37 3.10 -10.05
N HIS A 77 -0.87 2.41 -9.03
CA HIS A 77 -0.03 1.52 -8.24
C HIS A 77 -0.79 0.31 -7.69
N ARG A 78 -0.06 -0.78 -7.49
CA ARG A 78 -0.54 -2.01 -6.88
C ARG A 78 0.63 -2.67 -6.18
N VAL A 79 0.34 -3.33 -5.06
CA VAL A 79 1.30 -4.22 -4.39
C VAL A 79 0.72 -5.63 -4.34
N GLU A 80 1.58 -6.61 -4.60
CA GLU A 80 1.23 -8.02 -4.56
C GLU A 80 2.24 -8.77 -3.71
N ASN A 81 1.74 -9.69 -2.87
CA ASN A 81 2.57 -10.68 -2.19
C ASN A 81 2.54 -11.97 -3.00
N THR A 82 3.62 -12.24 -3.74
CA THR A 82 3.72 -13.45 -4.57
C THR A 82 4.24 -14.66 -3.80
N GLN A 83 4.59 -14.49 -2.52
CA GLN A 83 5.11 -15.56 -1.69
C GLN A 83 4.01 -16.55 -1.32
N ASP A 84 4.38 -17.84 -1.15
CA ASP A 84 3.42 -18.92 -0.86
C ASP A 84 3.07 -19.02 0.62
N ASP A 85 4.02 -18.71 1.51
CA ASP A 85 3.93 -19.03 2.92
C ASP A 85 4.36 -17.91 3.87
N HIS A 86 4.62 -16.72 3.34
CA HIS A 86 5.06 -15.56 4.14
C HIS A 86 4.15 -14.37 3.91
N ASP A 87 3.85 -13.65 4.98
CA ASP A 87 3.20 -12.35 4.87
C ASP A 87 4.17 -11.32 4.30
N LEU A 88 3.62 -10.33 3.64
CA LEU A 88 4.30 -9.10 3.28
C LEU A 88 3.85 -8.02 4.26
N VAL A 89 4.80 -7.34 4.89
CA VAL A 89 4.48 -6.22 5.80
C VAL A 89 5.27 -5.00 5.34
N PHE A 90 4.57 -3.89 5.19
CA PHE A 90 5.23 -2.62 4.88
C PHE A 90 4.56 -1.46 5.63
N ILE A 91 5.35 -0.40 5.82
CA ILE A 91 4.89 0.83 6.45
C ILE A 91 4.63 1.84 5.35
N GLU A 92 3.44 2.43 5.38
CA GLU A 92 2.98 3.43 4.43
C GLU A 92 2.84 4.77 5.13
N VAL A 93 3.50 5.78 4.59
CA VAL A 93 3.36 7.16 5.06
C VAL A 93 2.63 7.94 3.98
N GLN A 94 1.45 8.44 4.31
CA GLN A 94 0.64 9.28 3.41
C GLN A 94 0.89 10.74 3.74
N THR A 95 1.21 11.54 2.71
CA THR A 95 1.35 12.99 2.83
C THR A 95 0.52 13.66 1.75
N GLY A 96 0.06 14.88 2.01
CA GLY A 96 -0.81 15.59 1.09
C GLY A 96 -1.80 16.47 1.84
N ASP A 97 -2.94 16.76 1.22
CA ASP A 97 -3.95 17.64 1.80
C ASP A 97 -5.24 16.93 2.20
N TYR A 98 -5.33 15.61 1.96
CA TYR A 98 -6.51 14.84 2.33
C TYR A 98 -6.18 13.35 2.38
N PHE A 99 -6.58 12.66 3.46
CA PHE A 99 -6.26 11.25 3.69
C PHE A 99 -7.49 10.35 3.80
N GLY A 100 -8.65 10.81 3.37
CA GLY A 100 -9.87 10.01 3.39
C GLY A 100 -9.80 8.86 2.38
N GLU A 101 -10.41 7.73 2.73
CA GLU A 101 -10.39 6.53 1.89
C GLU A 101 -11.28 6.65 0.64
N ASP A 102 -12.03 7.73 0.53
CA ASP A 102 -12.82 8.03 -0.66
C ASP A 102 -12.01 8.74 -1.76
N ASP A 103 -10.76 9.17 -1.48
CA ASP A 103 -9.83 9.67 -2.48
C ASP A 103 -9.11 8.50 -3.14
N ILE A 104 -9.87 7.69 -3.88
CA ILE A 104 -9.33 6.51 -4.55
C ILE A 104 -10.09 6.25 -5.84
N VAL A 105 -9.32 5.95 -6.90
CA VAL A 105 -9.87 5.44 -8.16
C VAL A 105 -9.31 4.03 -8.34
N ARG A 106 -10.18 3.04 -8.31
CA ARG A 106 -9.81 1.64 -8.52
C ARG A 106 -9.98 1.28 -9.98
N LEU A 107 -8.89 0.81 -10.60
CA LEU A 107 -8.87 0.42 -12.00
C LEU A 107 -9.11 -1.08 -12.16
N SER A 108 -8.68 -1.88 -11.18
CA SER A 108 -8.84 -3.32 -11.16
C SER A 108 -8.80 -3.80 -9.72
N ASP A 109 -9.72 -4.67 -9.35
CA ASP A 109 -9.83 -5.21 -8.00
C ASP A 109 -10.29 -6.67 -8.09
N ASP A 110 -9.54 -7.58 -7.46
CA ASP A 110 -9.84 -9.02 -7.51
C ASP A 110 -10.96 -9.43 -6.55
N TYR A 111 -11.42 -8.51 -5.73
CA TYR A 111 -12.39 -8.81 -4.67
C TYR A 111 -13.74 -8.04 -4.90
#